data_759e5d088653f9b136d18e1abb2a9aee
#
_entry.id   759e5d088653f9b136d18e1abb2a9aee
#
_cell.length_a   1.000
_cell.length_b   1.000
_cell.length_c   1.000
_cell.angle_alpha   90.00
_cell.angle_beta   90.00
_cell.angle_gamma   90.00
#
_symmetry.space_group_name_H-M   'P 1'
#
loop_
_entity.id
_entity.type
_entity.pdbx_description
1 polymer ?
#
loop_
_entity_poly.entity_id
_entity_poly.type
_entity_poly.pdbx_seq_one_letter_code
_entity_poly.pdbx_strand_id
1 'polypeptide(L)'
;MTVYRKVIHVQSHGKTTSYINITDEVRKAIEESGVKTGICAVISPHTTCSVFFEEYAHDRDENGDESLQHDLNIGLAKIFPDHVDANTYTYPGEEHYKSVESWPNAKDYLPNGRQDLWNGDAHLRSTLLGSSEVFDVTEGKLGVGSTGYVYFADFDRTRGRQRRCVITVLGE
;
A
#
# COMPACT_ATOMS: atom_id res chain seq x y z
N MET A 1 0.61 8.35 28.98
CA MET A 1 0.65 7.64 27.68
C MET A 1 -0.24 8.41 26.70
N THR A 2 0.33 8.88 25.61
CA THR A 2 -0.35 9.62 24.52
C THR A 2 -0.74 8.64 23.42
N VAL A 3 -1.91 8.84 22.81
CA VAL A 3 -2.36 8.19 21.59
C VAL A 3 -2.65 9.27 20.57
N TYR A 4 -1.86 9.34 19.50
CA TYR A 4 -2.08 10.26 18.40
C TYR A 4 -2.38 9.47 17.13
N ARG A 5 -3.42 9.89 16.37
CA ARG A 5 -3.83 9.22 15.14
C ARG A 5 -4.00 10.22 14.02
N LYS A 6 -3.32 9.98 12.90
CA LYS A 6 -3.41 10.75 11.66
C LYS A 6 -3.84 9.86 10.51
N VAL A 7 -4.71 10.35 9.65
CA VAL A 7 -5.04 9.69 8.39
C VAL A 7 -4.46 10.53 7.26
N ILE A 8 -3.66 9.91 6.42
CA ILE A 8 -3.17 10.52 5.19
C ILE A 8 -3.86 9.89 3.97
N HIS A 9 -3.94 10.65 2.90
CA HIS A 9 -4.48 10.20 1.63
C HIS A 9 -3.37 10.19 0.58
N VAL A 10 -3.27 9.08 -0.14
CA VAL A 10 -2.32 8.90 -1.24
C VAL A 10 -3.07 8.54 -2.51
N GLN A 11 -2.57 8.96 -3.67
CA GLN A 11 -3.20 8.71 -4.95
C GLN A 11 -2.41 7.66 -5.72
N SER A 12 -3.04 6.53 -6.04
CA SER A 12 -2.49 5.54 -6.97
C SER A 12 -2.88 5.88 -8.41
N HIS A 13 -2.05 5.45 -9.37
CA HIS A 13 -2.28 5.77 -10.78
C HIS A 13 -3.00 4.65 -11.57
N GLY A 14 -3.00 3.39 -11.08
CA GLY A 14 -3.77 2.28 -11.67
C GLY A 14 -3.25 1.78 -13.02
N LYS A 15 -1.94 1.87 -13.29
CA LYS A 15 -1.30 1.38 -14.52
C LYS A 15 -0.30 0.26 -14.22
N THR A 16 0.56 0.53 -13.26
CA THR A 16 1.50 -0.41 -12.66
C THR A 16 1.27 -0.39 -11.14
N THR A 17 2.04 -1.13 -10.37
CA THR A 17 2.06 -0.94 -8.91
C THR A 17 2.43 0.50 -8.61
N SER A 18 1.68 1.14 -7.71
CA SER A 18 2.00 2.51 -7.27
C SER A 18 2.79 2.45 -5.97
N TYR A 19 4.03 2.93 -5.98
CA TYR A 19 4.87 3.07 -4.79
C TYR A 19 4.93 4.52 -4.37
N ILE A 20 4.52 4.82 -3.15
CA ILE A 20 4.44 6.18 -2.61
C ILE A 20 5.31 6.25 -1.35
N ASN A 21 6.37 7.05 -1.41
CA ASN A 21 7.17 7.34 -0.23
C ASN A 21 6.37 8.23 0.72
N ILE A 22 6.09 7.73 1.92
CA ILE A 22 5.30 8.41 2.96
C ILE A 22 6.13 8.71 4.21
N THR A 23 7.44 8.63 4.11
CA THR A 23 8.35 8.81 5.24
C THR A 23 8.18 10.16 5.93
N ASP A 24 8.02 11.24 5.16
CA ASP A 24 7.89 12.58 5.72
C ASP A 24 6.54 12.77 6.42
N GLU A 25 5.47 12.15 5.93
CA GLU A 25 4.17 12.12 6.61
C GLU A 25 4.24 11.37 7.94
N VAL A 26 5.01 10.27 7.99
CA VAL A 26 5.24 9.51 9.24
C VAL A 26 6.06 10.35 10.23
N ARG A 27 7.16 10.97 9.79
CA ARG A 27 7.98 11.88 10.62
C ARG A 27 7.13 13.02 11.18
N LYS A 28 6.33 13.65 10.35
CA LYS A 28 5.44 14.75 10.74
C LYS A 28 4.38 14.29 11.74
N ALA A 29 3.83 13.10 11.59
CA ALA A 29 2.86 12.54 12.56
C ALA A 29 3.50 12.30 13.94
N ILE A 30 4.74 11.83 13.98
CA ILE A 30 5.51 11.68 15.22
C ILE A 30 5.75 13.05 15.88
N GLU A 31 6.19 14.05 15.12
CA GLU A 31 6.40 15.41 15.62
C GLU A 31 5.10 16.00 16.19
N GLU A 32 4.00 15.92 15.43
CA GLU A 32 2.69 16.43 15.84
C GLU A 32 2.13 15.71 17.09
N SER A 33 2.50 14.44 17.32
CA SER A 33 2.08 13.66 18.49
C SER A 33 2.69 14.16 19.79
N GLY A 34 3.86 14.78 19.72
CA GLY A 34 4.66 15.17 20.89
C GLY A 34 5.30 14.00 21.65
N VAL A 35 5.09 12.77 21.23
CA VAL A 35 5.65 11.55 21.85
C VAL A 35 7.17 11.56 21.70
N LYS A 36 7.89 11.31 22.80
CA LYS A 36 9.36 11.25 22.84
C LYS A 36 9.88 9.82 22.81
N THR A 37 9.16 8.91 23.45
CA THR A 37 9.51 7.49 23.52
C THR A 37 8.27 6.63 23.33
N GLY A 38 8.30 5.69 22.38
CA GLY A 38 7.14 4.86 22.07
C GLY A 38 7.25 4.12 20.75
N ILE A 39 6.11 3.91 20.13
CA ILE A 39 6.01 3.25 18.82
C ILE A 39 5.13 4.04 17.85
N CYS A 40 5.40 3.89 16.56
CA CYS A 40 4.59 4.41 15.47
C CYS A 40 4.13 3.25 14.58
N ALA A 41 2.83 3.00 14.52
CA ALA A 41 2.22 2.04 13.62
C ALA A 41 1.70 2.75 12.36
N VAL A 42 2.10 2.25 11.19
CA VAL A 42 1.68 2.74 9.87
C VAL A 42 0.87 1.63 9.21
N ILE A 43 -0.40 1.89 8.88
CA ILE A 43 -1.37 0.84 8.56
C ILE A 43 -2.14 1.18 7.30
N SER A 44 -2.18 0.26 6.34
CA SER A 44 -3.10 0.28 5.20
C SER A 44 -4.39 -0.47 5.55
N PRO A 45 -5.58 0.15 5.43
CA PRO A 45 -6.87 -0.54 5.59
C PRO A 45 -7.38 -1.19 4.29
N HIS A 46 -6.53 -1.32 3.27
CA HIS A 46 -6.89 -1.82 1.94
C HIS A 46 -6.25 -3.17 1.67
N THR A 47 -7.03 -4.12 1.19
CA THR A 47 -6.61 -5.52 0.96
C THR A 47 -5.71 -5.73 -0.26
N THR A 48 -5.51 -4.70 -1.07
CA THR A 48 -4.59 -4.68 -2.22
C THR A 48 -3.38 -3.78 -2.01
N CYS A 49 -3.22 -3.24 -0.78
CA CYS A 49 -2.16 -2.29 -0.47
C CYS A 49 -1.32 -2.78 0.70
N SER A 50 -0.04 -2.46 0.67
CA SER A 50 0.92 -2.76 1.73
C SER A 50 1.59 -1.50 2.24
N VAL A 51 2.15 -1.62 3.45
CA VAL A 51 3.15 -0.69 3.99
C VAL A 51 4.41 -1.51 4.22
N PHE A 52 5.55 -1.02 3.77
CA PHE A 52 6.82 -1.69 3.96
C PHE A 52 7.96 -0.69 4.15
N PHE A 53 9.07 -1.20 4.66
CA PHE A 53 10.28 -0.44 4.93
C PHE A 53 11.40 -0.91 4.02
N GLU A 54 12.00 0.01 3.27
CA GLU A 54 13.01 -0.29 2.26
C GLU A 54 14.08 0.80 2.20
N GLU A 55 15.23 0.48 1.67
CA GLU A 55 16.28 1.44 1.35
C GLU A 55 15.85 2.30 0.16
N TYR A 56 16.13 3.61 0.23
CA TYR A 56 15.91 4.52 -0.88
C TYR A 56 16.94 4.27 -1.98
N ALA A 57 16.49 3.83 -3.14
CA ALA A 57 17.31 3.69 -4.32
C ALA A 57 17.25 4.96 -5.17
N HIS A 58 18.40 5.55 -5.50
CA HIS A 58 18.48 6.81 -6.24
C HIS A 58 18.19 6.64 -7.73
N ASP A 59 18.43 5.43 -8.27
CA ASP A 59 18.15 5.11 -9.67
C ASP A 59 16.67 4.81 -9.86
N ARG A 60 16.09 5.32 -10.95
CA ARG A 60 14.68 5.14 -11.29
C ARG A 60 14.52 4.56 -12.68
N ASP A 61 13.47 3.77 -12.85
CA ASP A 61 13.06 3.25 -14.15
C ASP A 61 12.24 4.28 -14.95
N GLU A 62 11.78 3.89 -16.12
CA GLU A 62 10.98 4.73 -17.04
C GLU A 62 9.60 5.12 -16.47
N ASN A 63 9.09 4.39 -15.48
CA ASN A 63 7.84 4.68 -14.78
C ASN A 63 8.05 5.63 -13.58
N GLY A 64 9.31 5.87 -13.22
CA GLY A 64 9.70 6.65 -12.04
C GLY A 64 9.79 5.83 -10.76
N ASP A 65 9.63 4.50 -10.84
CA ASP A 65 9.84 3.59 -9.73
C ASP A 65 11.33 3.45 -9.43
N GLU A 66 11.68 3.31 -8.16
CA GLU A 66 13.06 3.07 -7.73
C GLU A 66 13.51 1.66 -8.15
N SER A 67 14.81 1.48 -8.37
CA SER A 67 15.35 0.21 -8.86
C SER A 67 15.01 -0.98 -7.97
N LEU A 68 14.99 -0.83 -6.64
CA LEU A 68 14.55 -1.89 -5.71
C LEU A 68 13.06 -2.21 -5.87
N GLN A 69 12.21 -1.22 -6.09
CA GLN A 69 10.78 -1.42 -6.35
C GLN A 69 10.55 -2.12 -7.69
N HIS A 70 11.36 -1.80 -8.70
CA HIS A 70 11.35 -2.52 -9.98
C HIS A 70 11.70 -4.01 -9.78
N ASP A 71 12.78 -4.31 -9.06
CA ASP A 71 13.21 -5.67 -8.74
C ASP A 71 12.18 -6.42 -7.89
N LEU A 72 11.53 -5.72 -6.94
CA LEU A 72 10.44 -6.26 -6.14
C LEU A 72 9.25 -6.66 -7.03
N ASN A 73 8.87 -5.84 -8.01
CA ASN A 73 7.81 -6.17 -8.98
C ASN A 73 8.16 -7.43 -9.77
N ILE A 74 9.40 -7.55 -10.26
CA ILE A 74 9.89 -8.75 -10.99
C ILE A 74 9.83 -9.98 -10.09
N GLY A 75 10.24 -9.86 -8.83
CA GLY A 75 10.19 -10.93 -7.85
C GLY A 75 8.77 -11.38 -7.55
N LEU A 76 7.89 -10.44 -7.27
CA LEU A 76 6.48 -10.71 -6.98
C LEU A 76 5.74 -11.32 -8.17
N ALA A 77 6.05 -10.91 -9.40
CA ALA A 77 5.43 -11.47 -10.61
C ALA A 77 5.82 -12.95 -10.86
N LYS A 78 6.95 -13.41 -10.33
CA LYS A 78 7.34 -14.84 -10.38
C LYS A 78 6.53 -15.69 -9.41
N ILE A 79 6.08 -15.11 -8.30
CA ILE A 79 5.28 -15.82 -7.28
C ILE A 79 3.79 -15.67 -7.60
N PHE A 80 3.36 -14.46 -7.90
CA PHE A 80 1.99 -14.09 -8.24
C PHE A 80 2.00 -13.34 -9.58
N PRO A 81 1.89 -14.07 -10.73
CA PRO A 81 1.81 -13.45 -12.06
C PRO A 81 0.68 -12.43 -12.15
N ASP A 82 0.82 -11.48 -13.06
CA ASP A 82 -0.21 -10.48 -13.32
C ASP A 82 -1.54 -11.13 -13.70
N HIS A 83 -2.64 -10.65 -13.10
CA HIS A 83 -3.98 -11.11 -13.40
C HIS A 83 -4.45 -10.49 -14.74
N VAL A 84 -4.29 -11.23 -15.81
CA VAL A 84 -4.50 -10.73 -17.19
C VAL A 84 -5.81 -11.20 -17.82
N ASP A 85 -6.41 -12.28 -17.31
CA ASP A 85 -7.67 -12.84 -17.78
C ASP A 85 -8.40 -13.62 -16.69
N ALA A 86 -9.64 -14.03 -16.95
CA ALA A 86 -10.50 -14.74 -16.00
C ALA A 86 -9.98 -16.14 -15.58
N ASN A 87 -8.95 -16.67 -16.25
CA ASN A 87 -8.39 -17.99 -15.97
C ASN A 87 -7.04 -17.92 -15.24
N THR A 88 -6.46 -16.72 -15.09
CA THR A 88 -5.17 -16.54 -14.42
C THR A 88 -5.24 -16.99 -12.95
N TYR A 89 -6.38 -16.72 -12.28
CA TYR A 89 -6.65 -17.07 -10.89
C TYR A 89 -8.05 -17.67 -10.74
N THR A 90 -8.31 -18.39 -9.66
CA THR A 90 -9.66 -18.83 -9.29
C THR A 90 -10.52 -17.69 -8.73
N TYR A 91 -9.89 -16.59 -8.33
CA TYR A 91 -10.52 -15.33 -7.93
C TYR A 91 -10.54 -14.35 -9.12
N PRO A 92 -11.64 -13.57 -9.32
CA PRO A 92 -12.90 -13.67 -8.62
C PRO A 92 -13.79 -14.78 -9.21
N GLY A 93 -14.43 -15.57 -8.34
CA GLY A 93 -15.44 -16.53 -8.76
C GLY A 93 -16.79 -15.87 -9.05
N GLU A 94 -17.73 -16.63 -9.62
CA GLU A 94 -19.05 -16.12 -10.06
C GLU A 94 -19.86 -15.47 -8.93
N GLU A 95 -19.78 -16.00 -7.71
CA GLU A 95 -20.50 -15.42 -6.57
C GLU A 95 -19.93 -14.05 -6.17
N HIS A 96 -18.61 -13.85 -6.34
CA HIS A 96 -17.99 -12.55 -6.11
C HIS A 96 -18.44 -11.53 -7.17
N TYR A 97 -18.48 -11.90 -8.44
CA TYR A 97 -19.01 -11.06 -9.50
C TYR A 97 -20.45 -10.63 -9.21
N LYS A 98 -21.35 -11.58 -8.92
CA LYS A 98 -22.74 -11.28 -8.58
C LYS A 98 -22.87 -10.34 -7.38
N SER A 99 -22.03 -10.56 -6.35
CA SER A 99 -22.01 -9.70 -5.16
C SER A 99 -21.68 -8.26 -5.53
N VAL A 100 -20.61 -8.02 -6.27
CA VAL A 100 -20.19 -6.65 -6.65
C VAL A 100 -21.17 -6.01 -7.64
N GLU A 101 -21.68 -6.78 -8.61
CA GLU A 101 -22.68 -6.35 -9.58
C GLU A 101 -24.01 -5.94 -8.91
N SER A 102 -24.31 -6.47 -7.72
CA SER A 102 -25.51 -6.10 -6.94
C SER A 102 -25.39 -4.79 -6.16
N TRP A 103 -24.23 -4.20 -6.06
CA TRP A 103 -24.04 -2.97 -5.29
C TRP A 103 -24.73 -1.79 -5.98
N PRO A 104 -25.31 -0.83 -5.22
CA PRO A 104 -25.94 0.35 -5.82
C PRO A 104 -25.02 1.17 -6.71
N ASN A 105 -23.71 1.17 -6.41
CA ASN A 105 -22.66 1.86 -7.16
C ASN A 105 -21.78 0.93 -7.97
N ALA A 106 -22.29 -0.24 -8.36
CA ALA A 106 -21.53 -1.23 -9.15
C ALA A 106 -20.87 -0.65 -10.41
N LYS A 107 -21.55 0.28 -11.10
CA LYS A 107 -21.02 0.93 -12.31
C LYS A 107 -19.77 1.78 -12.04
N ASP A 108 -19.63 2.34 -10.83
CA ASP A 108 -18.44 3.10 -10.45
C ASP A 108 -17.26 2.16 -10.15
N TYR A 109 -17.57 0.94 -9.70
CA TYR A 109 -16.58 -0.11 -9.44
C TYR A 109 -16.18 -0.89 -10.68
N LEU A 110 -17.08 -1.04 -11.63
CA LEU A 110 -16.92 -1.84 -12.84
C LEU A 110 -17.16 -1.01 -14.11
N PRO A 111 -16.47 0.13 -14.31
CA PRO A 111 -16.66 0.97 -15.49
C PRO A 111 -16.37 0.23 -16.82
N ASN A 112 -15.46 -0.76 -16.78
CA ASN A 112 -15.11 -1.59 -17.94
C ASN A 112 -15.66 -3.03 -17.83
N GLY A 113 -16.51 -3.31 -16.83
CA GLY A 113 -17.08 -4.62 -16.59
C GLY A 113 -16.24 -5.48 -15.65
N ARG A 114 -16.45 -6.81 -15.71
CA ARG A 114 -15.86 -7.79 -14.76
C ARG A 114 -14.33 -7.79 -14.72
N GLN A 115 -13.66 -7.37 -15.79
CA GLN A 115 -12.21 -7.25 -15.83
C GLN A 115 -11.64 -6.26 -14.79
N ASP A 116 -12.44 -5.31 -14.32
CA ASP A 116 -12.03 -4.39 -13.24
C ASP A 116 -11.85 -5.08 -11.87
N LEU A 117 -12.22 -6.35 -11.77
CA LEU A 117 -11.99 -7.22 -10.62
C LEU A 117 -10.83 -8.23 -10.84
N TRP A 118 -10.11 -8.13 -11.95
CA TRP A 118 -8.92 -8.98 -12.17
C TRP A 118 -7.72 -8.41 -11.43
N ASN A 119 -7.78 -8.53 -10.12
CA ASN A 119 -6.78 -8.03 -9.18
C ASN A 119 -6.39 -9.07 -8.12
N GLY A 120 -6.51 -10.37 -8.44
CA GLY A 120 -6.14 -11.46 -7.54
C GLY A 120 -4.67 -11.40 -7.13
N ASP A 121 -3.78 -11.07 -8.08
CA ASP A 121 -2.36 -10.84 -7.81
C ASP A 121 -2.13 -9.70 -6.82
N ALA A 122 -2.88 -8.61 -6.91
CA ALA A 122 -2.76 -7.49 -6.00
C ALA A 122 -3.11 -7.88 -4.55
N HIS A 123 -4.16 -8.66 -4.35
CA HIS A 123 -4.53 -9.20 -3.05
C HIS A 123 -3.43 -10.12 -2.48
N LEU A 124 -2.90 -11.03 -3.30
CA LEU A 124 -1.89 -11.98 -2.88
C LEU A 124 -0.56 -11.30 -2.56
N ARG A 125 -0.12 -10.34 -3.38
CA ARG A 125 1.08 -9.53 -3.13
C ARG A 125 0.96 -8.73 -1.84
N SER A 126 -0.19 -8.08 -1.62
CA SER A 126 -0.47 -7.35 -0.38
C SER A 126 -0.48 -8.28 0.84
N THR A 127 -1.07 -9.47 0.72
CA THR A 127 -1.08 -10.47 1.80
C THR A 127 0.34 -10.94 2.15
N LEU A 128 1.19 -11.11 1.14
CA LEU A 128 2.57 -11.56 1.34
C LEU A 128 3.42 -10.49 2.05
N LEU A 129 3.33 -9.22 1.63
CA LEU A 129 4.14 -8.13 2.19
C LEU A 129 3.59 -7.59 3.52
N GLY A 130 2.30 -7.75 3.75
CA GLY A 130 1.63 -7.21 4.93
C GLY A 130 1.07 -5.81 4.74
N SER A 131 0.11 -5.47 5.59
CA SER A 131 -0.63 -4.20 5.51
C SER A 131 -0.13 -3.13 6.49
N SER A 132 0.90 -3.42 7.29
CA SER A 132 1.35 -2.50 8.35
C SER A 132 2.80 -2.73 8.73
N GLU A 133 3.44 -1.63 9.16
CA GLU A 133 4.75 -1.62 9.80
C GLU A 133 4.66 -0.91 11.15
N VAL A 134 5.54 -1.33 12.07
CA VAL A 134 5.69 -0.70 13.40
C VAL A 134 7.13 -0.26 13.57
N PHE A 135 7.31 1.01 13.90
CA PHE A 135 8.60 1.65 14.08
C PHE A 135 8.79 2.09 15.53
N ASP A 136 10.03 2.08 15.99
CA ASP A 136 10.43 2.72 17.23
C ASP A 136 10.30 4.25 17.14
N VAL A 137 9.96 4.89 18.24
CA VAL A 137 10.02 6.35 18.41
C VAL A 137 10.96 6.66 19.57
N THR A 138 12.10 7.25 19.27
CA THR A 138 13.10 7.64 20.24
C THR A 138 13.45 9.11 20.07
N GLU A 139 13.49 9.86 21.17
CA GLU A 139 13.74 11.32 21.21
C GLU A 139 12.77 12.11 20.29
N GLY A 140 11.55 11.61 20.10
CA GLY A 140 10.56 12.24 19.23
C GLY A 140 10.88 12.09 17.74
N LYS A 141 11.68 11.09 17.37
CA LYS A 141 12.08 10.82 15.98
C LYS A 141 11.70 9.41 15.57
N LEU A 142 11.47 9.23 14.26
CA LEU A 142 11.29 7.92 13.65
C LEU A 142 12.59 7.11 13.76
N GLY A 143 12.52 5.95 14.43
CA GLY A 143 13.65 5.08 14.73
C GLY A 143 14.09 4.23 13.53
N VAL A 144 14.52 4.89 12.44
CA VAL A 144 15.04 4.25 11.23
C VAL A 144 16.43 4.77 10.92
N GLY A 145 17.23 3.98 10.18
CA GLY A 145 18.54 4.40 9.70
C GLY A 145 18.44 5.55 8.67
N SER A 146 19.59 6.07 8.27
CA SER A 146 19.67 7.21 7.35
C SER A 146 19.19 6.89 5.93
N THR A 147 19.19 5.63 5.53
CA THR A 147 18.82 5.16 4.17
C THR A 147 17.46 4.50 4.11
N GLY A 148 16.82 4.28 5.26
CA GLY A 148 15.54 3.59 5.35
C GLY A 148 14.34 4.51 5.19
N TYR A 149 13.40 4.11 4.36
CA TYR A 149 12.19 4.87 4.03
C TYR A 149 10.95 4.01 4.15
N VAL A 150 9.82 4.66 4.42
CA VAL A 150 8.51 4.01 4.57
C VAL A 150 7.72 4.23 3.28
N TYR A 151 7.29 3.13 2.68
CA TYR A 151 6.52 3.16 1.44
C TYR A 151 5.11 2.62 1.66
N PHE A 152 4.17 3.24 0.97
CA PHE A 152 2.83 2.70 0.75
C PHE A 152 2.77 2.18 -0.68
N ALA A 153 2.40 0.90 -0.86
CA ALA A 153 2.20 0.30 -2.17
C ALA A 153 0.73 0.02 -2.44
N ASP A 154 0.25 0.36 -3.63
CA ASP A 154 -1.03 -0.12 -4.17
C ASP A 154 -0.74 -1.03 -5.36
N PHE A 155 -0.99 -2.33 -5.19
CA PHE A 155 -0.78 -3.35 -6.22
C PHE A 155 -1.94 -3.45 -7.22
N ASP A 156 -3.09 -2.81 -6.94
CA ASP A 156 -4.24 -2.84 -7.81
C ASP A 156 -4.03 -1.92 -9.02
N ARG A 157 -3.83 -2.54 -10.18
CA ARG A 157 -3.55 -1.89 -11.46
C ARG A 157 -4.80 -1.67 -12.31
N THR A 158 -5.97 -2.10 -11.84
CA THR A 158 -7.21 -2.00 -12.62
C THR A 158 -7.67 -0.57 -12.80
N ARG A 159 -7.39 0.31 -11.85
CA ARG A 159 -7.67 1.76 -11.93
C ARG A 159 -6.96 2.55 -10.84
N GLY A 160 -6.72 3.84 -11.08
CA GLY A 160 -6.25 4.79 -10.06
C GLY A 160 -7.30 5.02 -8.97
N ARG A 161 -6.85 5.11 -7.72
CA ARG A 161 -7.72 5.30 -6.54
C ARG A 161 -7.08 6.21 -5.52
N GLN A 162 -7.92 6.98 -4.83
CA GLN A 162 -7.50 7.60 -3.59
C GLN A 162 -7.49 6.53 -2.50
N ARG A 163 -6.33 6.31 -1.91
CA ARG A 163 -6.11 5.40 -0.79
C ARG A 163 -5.87 6.17 0.47
N ARG A 164 -6.16 5.58 1.60
CA ARG A 164 -5.81 6.15 2.91
C ARG A 164 -4.82 5.25 3.63
N CYS A 165 -3.94 5.89 4.38
CA CYS A 165 -3.03 5.22 5.29
C CYS A 165 -3.23 5.83 6.68
N VAL A 166 -3.21 4.99 7.71
CA VAL A 166 -3.39 5.40 9.11
C VAL A 166 -2.04 5.36 9.79
N ILE A 167 -1.66 6.46 10.42
CA ILE A 167 -0.47 6.57 11.24
C ILE A 167 -0.91 6.75 12.68
N THR A 168 -0.52 5.84 13.56
CA THR A 168 -0.85 5.88 14.99
C THR A 168 0.44 5.89 15.82
N VAL A 169 0.61 6.93 16.63
CA VAL A 169 1.77 7.09 17.53
C VAL A 169 1.32 6.86 18.95
N LEU A 170 2.02 6.00 19.67
CA LEU A 170 1.74 5.59 21.04
C LEU A 170 2.99 5.75 21.91
N GLY A 171 2.91 6.47 23.03
CA GLY A 171 4.06 6.62 23.91
C GLY A 171 3.95 7.76 24.91
N GLU A 172 5.10 8.27 25.34
CA GLU A 172 5.25 9.34 26.34
C GLU A 172 6.15 10.47 25.83
#